data_2c822fafe87042963f3714160d610202
#
_entry.id   2c822fafe87042963f3714160d610202
#
_cell.length_a   1.000
_cell.length_b   1.000
_cell.length_c   1.000
_cell.angle_alpha   90.00
_cell.angle_beta   90.00
_cell.angle_gamma   90.00
#
_symmetry.space_group_name_H-M   'P 1'
#
loop_
_entity.id
_entity.type
_entity.pdbx_description
1 polymer ?
#
loop_
_entity_poly.entity_id
_entity_poly.type
_entity_poly.pdbx_seq_one_letter_code
_entity_poly.pdbx_strand_id
1 'polypeptide(L)'
;MPSPMPAGAGEVREALSAAGRLGPYFAISTDPAEDADPTWRPLPERDPERLAGLTALYAERLGTGERRVAASILFQGLASRLWSPVVAAAALGVVPDLSGLHWRWAPGAPVALWLAEPRGHRAGGTAEAADLVHDQVVTGQLEPLRATMPTFTSLADGLLWGNAASALAGGLNVGPRDGARTALVRELLSRPPLAGTGTLGPHGFTRRNCCLYYRVPPGGEMCGDCGLRRPPRRGEPSPQGRP
;
A
#
# COMPACT_ATOMS: atom_id res chain seq x y z
N MET A 1 -23.76 11.47 -10.59
CA MET A 1 -23.35 11.51 -9.17
C MET A 1 -23.05 12.95 -8.81
N PRO A 2 -23.51 13.48 -7.67
CA PRO A 2 -23.06 14.81 -7.22
C PRO A 2 -21.53 14.77 -7.04
N SER A 3 -20.88 15.91 -7.34
CA SER A 3 -19.43 16.03 -7.11
C SER A 3 -19.13 15.90 -5.61
N PRO A 4 -18.07 15.18 -5.24
CA PRO A 4 -17.71 15.01 -3.83
C PRO A 4 -17.43 16.40 -3.20
N MET A 5 -17.82 16.55 -1.94
CA MET A 5 -17.71 17.80 -1.23
C MET A 5 -16.25 18.08 -0.84
N PRO A 6 -15.65 19.22 -1.23
CA PRO A 6 -14.27 19.50 -0.90
C PRO A 6 -14.06 19.63 0.61
N ALA A 7 -12.94 19.09 1.11
CA ALA A 7 -12.45 19.29 2.46
C ALA A 7 -11.37 20.38 2.46
N GLY A 8 -11.42 21.28 3.45
CA GLY A 8 -10.43 22.34 3.60
C GLY A 8 -9.05 21.80 4.02
N ALA A 9 -7.99 22.58 3.75
CA ALA A 9 -6.63 22.18 4.10
C ALA A 9 -6.44 21.88 5.60
N GLY A 10 -7.12 22.60 6.47
CA GLY A 10 -7.12 22.37 7.93
C GLY A 10 -7.68 21.01 8.29
N GLU A 11 -8.82 20.61 7.70
CA GLU A 11 -9.47 19.33 7.95
C GLU A 11 -8.59 18.16 7.47
N VAL A 12 -7.95 18.30 6.31
CA VAL A 12 -7.04 17.29 5.77
C VAL A 12 -5.81 17.13 6.69
N ARG A 13 -5.21 18.24 7.15
CA ARG A 13 -4.09 18.18 8.11
C ARG A 13 -4.49 17.51 9.42
N GLU A 14 -5.66 17.85 9.95
CA GLU A 14 -6.17 17.25 11.19
C GLU A 14 -6.39 15.75 11.04
N ALA A 15 -7.04 15.31 9.96
CA ALA A 15 -7.30 13.90 9.67
C ALA A 15 -5.99 13.11 9.48
N LEU A 16 -5.00 13.65 8.74
CA LEU A 16 -3.69 13.02 8.56
C LEU A 16 -2.87 13.01 9.85
N SER A 17 -2.93 14.05 10.66
CA SER A 17 -2.32 14.08 11.99
C SER A 17 -2.92 13.02 12.91
N ALA A 18 -4.25 12.87 12.90
CA ALA A 18 -4.95 11.84 13.66
C ALA A 18 -4.55 10.43 13.19
N ALA A 19 -4.47 10.20 11.87
CA ALA A 19 -3.97 8.95 11.30
C ALA A 19 -2.53 8.66 11.75
N GLY A 20 -1.65 9.63 11.69
CA GLY A 20 -0.24 9.52 12.07
C GLY A 20 0.00 9.06 13.51
N ARG A 21 -0.94 9.35 14.43
CA ARG A 21 -0.87 8.86 15.82
C ARG A 21 -0.98 7.33 15.95
N LEU A 22 -1.45 6.63 14.93
CA LEU A 22 -1.48 5.17 14.90
C LEU A 22 -0.10 4.55 14.71
N GLY A 23 0.87 5.31 14.19
CA GLY A 23 2.24 4.84 14.03
C GLY A 23 2.89 5.32 12.72
N PRO A 24 4.20 5.03 12.54
CA PRO A 24 4.99 5.60 11.43
C PRO A 24 4.50 5.20 10.04
N TYR A 25 3.84 4.07 9.89
CA TYR A 25 3.23 3.66 8.61
C TYR A 25 2.00 4.50 8.23
N PHE A 26 1.38 5.20 9.19
CA PHE A 26 0.20 6.03 9.00
C PHE A 26 0.51 7.53 8.84
N ALA A 27 1.77 7.90 8.93
CA ALA A 27 2.15 9.31 8.87
C ALA A 27 2.34 9.80 7.43
N ILE A 28 1.69 10.91 7.09
CA ILE A 28 2.02 11.76 5.93
C ILE A 28 2.35 13.14 6.52
N SER A 29 3.55 13.66 6.23
CA SER A 29 3.89 15.04 6.59
C SER A 29 3.08 16.02 5.74
N THR A 30 2.63 17.09 6.34
CA THR A 30 2.03 18.25 5.65
C THR A 30 2.77 19.54 6.02
N ASP A 31 3.99 19.40 6.56
CA ASP A 31 4.83 20.54 6.93
C ASP A 31 5.35 21.24 5.68
N PRO A 32 5.04 22.52 5.48
CA PRO A 32 5.54 23.28 4.34
C PRO A 32 7.07 23.46 4.35
N ALA A 33 7.75 23.29 5.48
CA ALA A 33 9.21 23.35 5.57
C ALA A 33 9.88 22.21 4.78
N GLU A 34 9.19 21.12 4.52
CA GLU A 34 9.69 19.99 3.71
C GLU A 34 9.93 20.37 2.24
N ASP A 35 9.31 21.44 1.72
CA ASP A 35 9.51 21.94 0.35
C ASP A 35 10.95 22.35 0.06
N ALA A 36 11.69 22.74 1.10
CA ALA A 36 13.11 23.11 0.97
C ALA A 36 14.06 21.91 0.80
N ASP A 37 13.59 20.68 1.06
CA ASP A 37 14.41 19.46 0.97
C ASP A 37 14.34 18.87 -0.45
N PRO A 38 15.45 18.91 -1.24
CA PRO A 38 15.49 18.44 -2.62
C PRO A 38 15.44 16.89 -2.74
N THR A 39 15.41 16.16 -1.64
CA THR A 39 15.36 14.69 -1.68
C THR A 39 13.95 14.13 -1.92
N TRP A 40 12.93 14.93 -1.75
CA TRP A 40 11.56 14.54 -2.06
C TRP A 40 11.35 14.28 -3.55
N ARG A 41 10.59 13.27 -3.87
CA ARG A 41 10.27 12.85 -5.25
C ARG A 41 8.75 12.69 -5.38
N PRO A 42 8.16 13.04 -6.54
CA PRO A 42 6.71 12.87 -6.72
C PRO A 42 6.31 11.38 -6.74
N LEU A 43 5.13 11.09 -6.20
CA LEU A 43 4.42 9.82 -6.39
C LEU A 43 3.22 10.02 -7.34
N PRO A 44 2.88 9.00 -8.15
CA PRO A 44 3.53 7.70 -8.26
C PRO A 44 4.90 7.78 -8.95
N GLU A 45 5.88 7.02 -8.44
CA GLU A 45 7.19 6.92 -9.10
C GLU A 45 7.04 6.23 -10.45
N ARG A 46 7.41 6.91 -11.51
CA ARG A 46 7.31 6.44 -12.90
C ARG A 46 8.67 6.19 -13.54
N ASP A 47 9.76 6.53 -12.85
CA ASP A 47 11.12 6.26 -13.31
C ASP A 47 11.49 4.79 -13.01
N PRO A 48 11.62 3.94 -14.05
CA PRO A 48 11.91 2.53 -13.86
C PRO A 48 13.33 2.29 -13.30
N GLU A 49 14.29 3.14 -13.60
CA GLU A 49 15.66 3.01 -13.10
C GLU A 49 15.69 3.26 -11.58
N ARG A 50 14.93 4.24 -11.12
CA ARG A 50 14.80 4.53 -9.68
C ARG A 50 14.11 3.40 -8.93
N LEU A 51 13.02 2.87 -9.46
CA LEU A 51 12.34 1.71 -8.86
C LEU A 51 13.21 0.45 -8.90
N ALA A 52 13.99 0.25 -9.97
CA ALA A 52 14.96 -0.84 -10.04
C ALA A 52 16.08 -0.67 -9.02
N GLY A 53 16.61 0.55 -8.84
CA GLY A 53 17.61 0.88 -7.83
C GLY A 53 17.06 0.64 -6.40
N LEU A 54 15.86 1.11 -6.10
CA LEU A 54 15.22 0.86 -4.81
C LEU A 54 14.99 -0.64 -4.58
N THR A 55 14.60 -1.39 -5.62
CA THR A 55 14.47 -2.84 -5.55
C THR A 55 15.79 -3.53 -5.21
N ALA A 56 16.92 -3.05 -5.77
CA ALA A 56 18.24 -3.58 -5.44
C ALA A 56 18.62 -3.33 -3.97
N LEU A 57 18.36 -2.15 -3.46
CA LEU A 57 18.55 -1.83 -2.02
C LEU A 57 17.68 -2.72 -1.11
N TYR A 58 16.44 -3.00 -1.51
CA TYR A 58 15.58 -3.95 -0.80
C TYR A 58 16.13 -5.38 -0.87
N ALA A 59 16.66 -5.81 -2.03
CA ALA A 59 17.28 -7.13 -2.18
C ALA A 59 18.48 -7.30 -1.24
N GLU A 60 19.35 -6.30 -1.16
CA GLU A 60 20.48 -6.25 -0.24
C GLU A 60 20.02 -6.35 1.22
N ARG A 61 19.05 -5.51 1.63
CA ARG A 61 18.49 -5.51 2.98
C ARG A 61 17.87 -6.84 3.38
N LEU A 62 17.22 -7.53 2.43
CA LEU A 62 16.59 -8.84 2.62
C LEU A 62 17.58 -9.99 2.50
N GLY A 63 18.84 -9.75 2.12
CA GLY A 63 19.85 -10.76 1.89
C GLY A 63 19.50 -11.72 0.72
N THR A 64 18.70 -11.26 -0.26
CA THR A 64 18.25 -12.11 -1.37
C THR A 64 18.85 -11.70 -2.71
N GLY A 65 19.32 -12.67 -3.50
CA GLY A 65 19.70 -12.44 -4.90
C GLY A 65 18.52 -12.43 -5.88
N GLU A 66 17.30 -12.72 -5.42
CA GLU A 66 16.13 -12.80 -6.27
C GLU A 66 15.42 -11.42 -6.38
N ARG A 67 15.68 -10.70 -7.47
CA ARG A 67 15.09 -9.39 -7.73
C ARG A 67 13.56 -9.40 -7.61
N ARG A 68 12.89 -10.44 -8.11
CA ARG A 68 11.43 -10.58 -8.04
C ARG A 68 10.89 -10.68 -6.61
N VAL A 69 11.65 -11.27 -5.68
CA VAL A 69 11.28 -11.33 -4.26
C VAL A 69 11.35 -9.93 -3.65
N ALA A 70 12.46 -9.24 -3.86
CA ALA A 70 12.63 -7.87 -3.37
C ALA A 70 11.58 -6.91 -3.94
N ALA A 71 11.30 -6.99 -5.24
CA ALA A 71 10.30 -6.17 -5.91
C ALA A 71 8.87 -6.43 -5.39
N SER A 72 8.53 -7.70 -5.11
CA SER A 72 7.26 -8.06 -4.50
C SER A 72 7.07 -7.43 -3.11
N ILE A 73 8.11 -7.49 -2.28
CA ILE A 73 8.07 -6.95 -0.91
C ILE A 73 8.10 -5.42 -0.94
N LEU A 74 8.89 -4.82 -1.84
CA LEU A 74 8.89 -3.36 -2.07
C LEU A 74 7.49 -2.86 -2.44
N PHE A 75 6.82 -3.51 -3.43
CA PHE A 75 5.48 -3.12 -3.84
C PHE A 75 4.47 -3.21 -2.69
N GLN A 76 4.54 -4.28 -1.89
CA GLN A 76 3.69 -4.43 -0.70
C GLN A 76 3.97 -3.33 0.33
N GLY A 77 5.24 -2.97 0.55
CA GLY A 77 5.63 -1.90 1.45
C GLY A 77 5.11 -0.53 1.00
N LEU A 78 5.22 -0.20 -0.30
CA LEU A 78 4.67 1.02 -0.87
C LEU A 78 3.14 1.05 -0.76
N ALA A 79 2.47 -0.06 -1.09
CA ALA A 79 1.03 -0.17 -0.92
C ALA A 79 0.59 0.05 0.54
N SER A 80 1.32 -0.53 1.50
CA SER A 80 1.04 -0.31 2.93
C SER A 80 1.17 1.17 3.33
N ARG A 81 2.20 1.86 2.81
CA ARG A 81 2.40 3.29 3.05
C ARG A 81 1.29 4.16 2.48
N LEU A 82 0.71 3.77 1.34
CA LEU A 82 -0.40 4.49 0.70
C LEU A 82 -1.73 4.21 1.41
N TRP A 83 -2.03 2.94 1.67
CA TRP A 83 -3.29 2.56 2.31
C TRP A 83 -3.45 3.07 3.73
N SER A 84 -2.42 2.90 4.57
CA SER A 84 -2.55 3.11 6.02
C SER A 84 -3.03 4.50 6.39
N PRO A 85 -2.40 5.61 5.93
CA PRO A 85 -2.85 6.96 6.27
C PRO A 85 -4.19 7.32 5.63
N VAL A 86 -4.40 6.92 4.37
CA VAL A 86 -5.59 7.31 3.60
C VAL A 86 -6.84 6.64 4.15
N VAL A 87 -6.78 5.33 4.45
CA VAL A 87 -7.91 4.59 5.05
C VAL A 87 -8.21 5.11 6.47
N ALA A 88 -7.17 5.45 7.25
CA ALA A 88 -7.38 6.00 8.58
C ALA A 88 -8.02 7.40 8.53
N ALA A 89 -7.60 8.28 7.63
CA ALA A 89 -8.21 9.59 7.43
C ALA A 89 -9.64 9.48 6.88
N ALA A 90 -9.86 8.57 5.91
CA ALA A 90 -11.19 8.32 5.33
C ALA A 90 -12.20 7.78 6.36
N ALA A 91 -11.74 6.98 7.33
CA ALA A 91 -12.59 6.54 8.44
C ALA A 91 -13.03 7.69 9.38
N LEU A 92 -12.32 8.83 9.34
CA LEU A 92 -12.68 10.08 10.00
C LEU A 92 -13.53 11.00 9.10
N GLY A 93 -13.93 10.53 7.91
CA GLY A 93 -14.76 11.27 6.97
C GLY A 93 -14.01 12.15 5.98
N VAL A 94 -12.66 12.10 5.93
CA VAL A 94 -11.83 12.94 5.04
C VAL A 94 -10.91 12.08 4.20
N VAL A 95 -11.04 12.13 2.88
CA VAL A 95 -10.14 11.46 1.92
C VAL A 95 -9.17 12.50 1.35
N PRO A 96 -7.85 12.38 1.62
CA PRO A 96 -6.85 13.29 1.05
C PRO A 96 -6.70 13.09 -0.45
N ASP A 97 -6.49 14.18 -1.17
CA ASP A 97 -6.07 14.17 -2.57
C ASP A 97 -4.57 13.89 -2.64
N LEU A 98 -4.18 12.81 -3.32
CA LEU A 98 -2.80 12.36 -3.42
C LEU A 98 -2.08 12.86 -4.68
N SER A 99 -2.67 13.74 -5.47
CA SER A 99 -2.09 14.24 -6.73
C SER A 99 -0.76 14.99 -6.52
N GLY A 100 -0.59 15.61 -5.35
CA GLY A 100 0.65 16.30 -4.93
C GLY A 100 1.49 15.50 -3.93
N LEU A 101 1.33 14.18 -3.86
CA LEU A 101 2.07 13.35 -2.91
C LEU A 101 3.53 13.17 -3.33
N HIS A 102 4.44 13.32 -2.37
CA HIS A 102 5.88 13.08 -2.52
C HIS A 102 6.34 11.96 -1.60
N TRP A 103 7.46 11.36 -1.97
CA TRP A 103 8.10 10.31 -1.19
C TRP A 103 9.61 10.50 -1.10
N ARG A 104 10.20 9.95 -0.07
CA ARG A 104 11.64 9.71 0.03
C ARG A 104 11.90 8.42 0.81
N TRP A 105 13.02 7.81 0.53
CA TRP A 105 13.44 6.61 1.22
C TRP A 105 14.75 6.83 1.96
N ALA A 106 14.83 6.27 3.18
CA ALA A 106 16.06 6.20 3.95
C ALA A 106 16.21 4.79 4.55
N PRO A 107 17.45 4.27 4.64
CA PRO A 107 17.70 2.98 5.29
C PRO A 107 17.14 2.93 6.72
N GLY A 108 16.49 1.82 7.08
CA GLY A 108 15.99 1.59 8.45
C GLY A 108 14.66 2.24 8.80
N ALA A 109 14.10 3.07 7.93
CA ALA A 109 12.81 3.72 8.13
C ALA A 109 11.76 3.26 7.09
N PRO A 110 10.45 3.36 7.39
CA PRO A 110 9.42 3.30 6.36
C PRO A 110 9.64 4.42 5.33
N VAL A 111 9.19 4.18 4.08
CA VAL A 111 9.16 5.23 3.06
C VAL A 111 8.43 6.43 3.63
N ALA A 112 9.08 7.59 3.69
CA ALA A 112 8.45 8.82 4.14
C ALA A 112 7.53 9.37 3.05
N LEU A 113 6.41 9.95 3.47
CA LEU A 113 5.43 10.59 2.59
C LEU A 113 5.21 12.04 3.02
N TRP A 114 5.13 12.92 2.05
CA TRP A 114 4.84 14.33 2.22
C TRP A 114 3.82 14.81 1.21
N LEU A 115 2.79 15.51 1.69
CA LEU A 115 1.75 16.12 0.87
C LEU A 115 1.93 17.64 0.91
N ALA A 116 2.47 18.19 -0.16
CA ALA A 116 2.81 19.61 -0.27
C ALA A 116 1.57 20.51 -0.11
N GLU A 117 0.46 20.14 -0.76
CA GLU A 117 -0.79 20.87 -0.73
C GLU A 117 -1.90 19.97 -0.17
N PRO A 118 -2.20 20.05 1.14
CA PRO A 118 -3.22 19.20 1.76
C PRO A 118 -4.63 19.64 1.30
N ARG A 119 -5.11 18.98 0.24
CA ARG A 119 -6.47 19.06 -0.29
C ARG A 119 -7.16 17.71 -0.12
N GLY A 120 -8.47 17.67 -0.22
CA GLY A 120 -9.22 16.42 -0.13
C GLY A 120 -10.71 16.58 -0.29
N HIS A 121 -11.43 15.53 0.05
CA HIS A 121 -12.88 15.47 -0.04
C HIS A 121 -13.49 14.92 1.25
N ARG A 122 -14.66 15.42 1.63
CA ARG A 122 -15.49 14.82 2.66
C ARG A 122 -16.27 13.66 2.06
N ALA A 123 -16.34 12.56 2.79
CA ALA A 123 -17.13 11.40 2.41
C ALA A 123 -18.36 11.27 3.31
N GLY A 124 -19.55 11.24 2.73
CA GLY A 124 -20.82 11.12 3.43
C GLY A 124 -21.16 9.69 3.91
N GLY A 125 -20.33 8.70 3.58
CA GLY A 125 -20.54 7.31 3.99
C GLY A 125 -19.48 6.36 3.44
N THR A 126 -19.53 5.09 3.86
CA THR A 126 -18.52 4.08 3.53
C THR A 126 -18.35 3.86 2.02
N ALA A 127 -19.44 3.83 1.25
CA ALA A 127 -19.38 3.59 -0.19
C ALA A 127 -18.69 4.75 -0.91
N GLU A 128 -19.06 6.01 -0.60
CA GLU A 128 -18.43 7.20 -1.16
C GLU A 128 -16.96 7.31 -0.74
N ALA A 129 -16.65 7.03 0.53
CA ALA A 129 -15.27 6.95 0.99
C ALA A 129 -14.47 5.91 0.21
N ALA A 130 -15.05 4.75 -0.07
CA ALA A 130 -14.40 3.71 -0.85
C ALA A 130 -14.20 4.11 -2.31
N ASP A 131 -15.14 4.84 -2.94
CA ASP A 131 -14.97 5.39 -4.30
C ASP A 131 -13.77 6.33 -4.34
N LEU A 132 -13.74 7.30 -3.42
CA LEU A 132 -12.67 8.31 -3.34
C LEU A 132 -11.31 7.67 -3.02
N VAL A 133 -11.25 6.78 -2.03
CA VAL A 133 -10.00 6.09 -1.65
C VAL A 133 -9.50 5.20 -2.79
N HIS A 134 -10.40 4.51 -3.50
CA HIS A 134 -10.05 3.69 -4.66
C HIS A 134 -9.43 4.56 -5.76
N ASP A 135 -10.05 5.69 -6.09
CA ASP A 135 -9.53 6.60 -7.08
C ASP A 135 -8.14 7.14 -6.70
N GLN A 136 -7.98 7.63 -5.45
CA GLN A 136 -6.72 8.19 -4.99
C GLN A 136 -5.61 7.15 -4.88
N VAL A 137 -5.86 5.97 -4.34
CA VAL A 137 -4.81 4.98 -4.06
C VAL A 137 -4.66 3.97 -5.18
N VAL A 138 -5.75 3.37 -5.69
CA VAL A 138 -5.63 2.37 -6.75
C VAL A 138 -5.29 3.05 -8.07
N THR A 139 -6.19 3.90 -8.56
CA THR A 139 -6.05 4.52 -9.88
C THR A 139 -4.89 5.51 -9.91
N GLY A 140 -4.79 6.37 -8.89
CA GLY A 140 -3.78 7.44 -8.86
C GLY A 140 -2.36 6.96 -8.54
N GLN A 141 -2.19 5.90 -7.76
CA GLN A 141 -0.87 5.52 -7.24
C GLN A 141 -0.47 4.08 -7.62
N LEU A 142 -1.28 3.08 -7.26
CA LEU A 142 -0.88 1.67 -7.40
C LEU A 142 -0.87 1.18 -8.86
N GLU A 143 -1.82 1.60 -9.69
CA GLU A 143 -1.83 1.22 -11.11
C GLU A 143 -0.62 1.75 -11.87
N PRO A 144 -0.22 3.03 -11.75
CA PRO A 144 1.04 3.51 -12.34
C PRO A 144 2.27 2.78 -11.82
N LEU A 145 2.39 2.52 -10.52
CA LEU A 145 3.49 1.74 -9.95
C LEU A 145 3.51 0.33 -10.55
N ARG A 146 2.36 -0.36 -10.60
CA ARG A 146 2.22 -1.67 -11.21
C ARG A 146 2.64 -1.66 -12.68
N ALA A 147 2.24 -0.64 -13.43
CA ALA A 147 2.57 -0.52 -14.85
C ALA A 147 4.07 -0.34 -15.09
N THR A 148 4.82 0.24 -14.15
CA THR A 148 6.27 0.42 -14.26
C THR A 148 7.04 -0.86 -13.88
N MET A 149 6.50 -1.76 -13.04
CA MET A 149 7.21 -2.97 -12.57
C MET A 149 7.73 -3.88 -13.70
N PRO A 150 6.97 -4.17 -14.79
CA PRO A 150 7.42 -5.08 -15.85
C PRO A 150 8.67 -4.61 -16.60
N THR A 151 9.01 -3.32 -16.53
CA THR A 151 10.18 -2.76 -17.23
C THR A 151 11.51 -3.26 -16.67
N PHE A 152 11.54 -3.71 -15.40
CA PHE A 152 12.76 -4.17 -14.75
C PHE A 152 12.62 -5.52 -14.01
N THR A 153 11.40 -6.02 -13.80
CA THR A 153 11.17 -7.33 -13.16
C THR A 153 9.84 -7.93 -13.60
N SER A 154 9.78 -9.26 -13.71
CA SER A 154 8.56 -9.97 -14.06
C SER A 154 7.83 -10.42 -12.80
N LEU A 155 6.66 -9.82 -12.53
CA LEU A 155 5.73 -10.20 -11.48
C LEU A 155 4.33 -10.36 -12.06
N ALA A 156 3.63 -11.40 -11.65
CA ALA A 156 2.23 -11.59 -12.07
C ALA A 156 1.32 -10.53 -11.44
N ASP A 157 0.36 -10.02 -12.19
CA ASP A 157 -0.61 -9.02 -11.71
C ASP A 157 -1.35 -9.49 -10.44
N GLY A 158 -1.78 -10.75 -10.40
CA GLY A 158 -2.45 -11.30 -9.23
C GLY A 158 -1.57 -11.33 -7.97
N LEU A 159 -0.23 -11.40 -8.12
CA LEU A 159 0.69 -11.26 -6.99
C LEU A 159 0.72 -9.81 -6.49
N LEU A 160 0.82 -8.84 -7.40
CA LEU A 160 0.88 -7.42 -7.06
C LEU A 160 -0.43 -6.98 -6.37
N TRP A 161 -1.58 -7.32 -6.94
CA TRP A 161 -2.87 -6.99 -6.33
C TRP A 161 -3.13 -7.75 -5.03
N GLY A 162 -2.66 -9.00 -4.91
CA GLY A 162 -2.68 -9.74 -3.65
C GLY A 162 -1.82 -9.06 -2.57
N ASN A 163 -0.68 -8.48 -2.94
CA ASN A 163 0.17 -7.69 -2.05
C ASN A 163 -0.53 -6.39 -1.63
N ALA A 164 -1.19 -5.69 -2.57
CA ALA A 164 -1.95 -4.49 -2.27
C ALA A 164 -3.12 -4.77 -1.31
N ALA A 165 -3.87 -5.85 -1.54
CA ALA A 165 -4.98 -6.26 -0.66
C ALA A 165 -4.51 -6.67 0.74
N SER A 166 -3.40 -7.40 0.81
CA SER A 166 -2.75 -7.76 2.08
C SER A 166 -2.29 -6.53 2.87
N ALA A 167 -1.68 -5.56 2.18
CA ALA A 167 -1.24 -4.31 2.77
C ALA A 167 -2.43 -3.49 3.31
N LEU A 168 -3.53 -3.41 2.55
CA LEU A 168 -4.78 -2.77 2.96
C LEU A 168 -5.34 -3.41 4.23
N ALA A 169 -5.53 -4.73 4.23
CA ALA A 169 -6.06 -5.47 5.37
C ALA A 169 -5.12 -5.42 6.59
N GLY A 170 -3.80 -5.41 6.35
CA GLY A 170 -2.78 -5.34 7.40
C GLY A 170 -2.88 -4.07 8.26
N GLY A 171 -3.37 -2.97 7.70
CA GLY A 171 -3.63 -1.74 8.43
C GLY A 171 -4.66 -1.88 9.56
N LEU A 172 -5.55 -2.88 9.50
CA LEU A 172 -6.51 -3.16 10.57
C LEU A 172 -5.89 -3.75 11.85
N ASN A 173 -4.67 -4.29 11.75
CA ASN A 173 -3.95 -4.87 12.88
C ASN A 173 -3.26 -3.82 13.75
N VAL A 174 -3.31 -2.54 13.37
CA VAL A 174 -2.64 -1.44 14.06
C VAL A 174 -3.68 -0.55 14.75
N GLY A 175 -3.42 -0.24 16.01
CA GLY A 175 -4.31 0.58 16.84
C GLY A 175 -5.56 -0.14 17.32
N PRO A 176 -6.51 0.58 17.93
CA PRO A 176 -7.76 0.00 18.42
C PRO A 176 -8.62 -0.50 17.27
N ARG A 177 -9.48 -1.47 17.56
CA ARG A 177 -10.49 -1.92 16.60
C ARG A 177 -11.43 -0.77 16.27
N ASP A 178 -11.59 -0.51 14.99
CA ASP A 178 -12.40 0.57 14.44
C ASP A 178 -13.37 0.00 13.40
N GLY A 179 -14.66 0.15 13.69
CA GLY A 179 -15.74 -0.33 12.82
C GLY A 179 -15.76 0.37 11.47
N ALA A 180 -15.50 1.69 11.43
CA ALA A 180 -15.49 2.47 10.20
C ALA A 180 -14.34 2.05 9.28
N ARG A 181 -13.10 1.89 9.83
CA ARG A 181 -11.97 1.35 9.07
C ARG A 181 -12.24 -0.05 8.56
N THR A 182 -12.83 -0.92 9.40
CA THR A 182 -13.14 -2.30 9.01
C THR A 182 -14.18 -2.34 7.89
N ALA A 183 -15.24 -1.54 7.96
CA ALA A 183 -16.26 -1.44 6.92
C ALA A 183 -15.66 -0.93 5.60
N LEU A 184 -14.83 0.12 5.64
CA LEU A 184 -14.15 0.68 4.48
C LEU A 184 -13.20 -0.33 3.83
N VAL A 185 -12.39 -1.04 4.61
CA VAL A 185 -11.48 -2.08 4.08
C VAL A 185 -12.25 -3.22 3.42
N ARG A 186 -13.38 -3.66 4.00
CA ARG A 186 -14.25 -4.68 3.39
C ARG A 186 -14.80 -4.21 2.05
N GLU A 187 -15.27 -2.98 2.00
CA GLU A 187 -15.82 -2.39 0.78
C GLU A 187 -14.74 -2.29 -0.31
N LEU A 188 -13.53 -1.83 0.01
CA LEU A 188 -12.41 -1.76 -0.92
C LEU A 188 -11.98 -3.15 -1.43
N LEU A 189 -11.94 -4.16 -0.53
CA LEU A 189 -11.59 -5.54 -0.92
C LEU A 189 -12.65 -6.21 -1.80
N SER A 190 -13.88 -5.69 -1.87
CA SER A 190 -14.93 -6.18 -2.77
C SER A 190 -14.83 -5.62 -4.19
N ARG A 191 -13.95 -4.64 -4.44
CA ARG A 191 -13.82 -3.91 -5.70
C ARG A 191 -12.64 -4.40 -6.54
N PRO A 192 -12.76 -4.46 -7.87
CA PRO A 192 -11.60 -4.64 -8.73
C PRO A 192 -10.57 -3.51 -8.50
N PRO A 193 -9.26 -3.80 -8.60
CA PRO A 193 -8.63 -5.10 -8.88
C PRO A 193 -8.36 -5.95 -7.62
N LEU A 194 -8.80 -5.51 -6.44
CA LEU A 194 -8.58 -6.20 -5.16
C LEU A 194 -9.53 -7.39 -4.96
N ALA A 195 -10.69 -7.36 -5.58
CA ALA A 195 -11.69 -8.42 -5.47
C ALA A 195 -11.11 -9.78 -5.86
N GLY A 196 -11.38 -10.79 -5.02
CA GLY A 196 -10.92 -12.16 -5.27
C GLY A 196 -9.43 -12.42 -4.98
N THR A 197 -8.65 -11.43 -4.50
CA THR A 197 -7.22 -11.61 -4.15
C THR A 197 -7.02 -12.32 -2.81
N GLY A 198 -8.04 -12.38 -1.97
CA GLY A 198 -8.03 -13.03 -0.66
C GLY A 198 -9.38 -12.93 0.04
N THR A 199 -9.41 -13.32 1.30
CA THR A 199 -10.61 -13.29 2.15
C THR A 199 -10.30 -12.65 3.50
N LEU A 200 -11.10 -11.65 3.90
CA LEU A 200 -11.03 -11.04 5.23
C LEU A 200 -12.04 -11.73 6.16
N GLY A 201 -11.52 -12.62 7.02
CA GLY A 201 -12.27 -13.36 8.02
C GLY A 201 -12.14 -12.79 9.44
N PRO A 202 -12.69 -13.52 10.44
CA PRO A 202 -12.62 -13.12 11.86
C PRO A 202 -11.18 -13.06 12.41
N HIS A 203 -10.28 -13.88 11.85
CA HIS A 203 -8.88 -14.01 12.26
C HIS A 203 -7.92 -13.17 11.43
N GLY A 204 -8.42 -12.32 10.54
CA GLY A 204 -7.63 -11.48 9.64
C GLY A 204 -7.78 -11.84 8.17
N PHE A 205 -6.91 -11.28 7.36
CA PHE A 205 -6.89 -11.52 5.92
C PHE A 205 -6.08 -12.77 5.57
N THR A 206 -6.59 -13.57 4.64
CA THR A 206 -5.85 -14.69 4.03
C THR A 206 -5.80 -14.47 2.53
N ARG A 207 -4.59 -14.31 1.99
CA ARG A 207 -4.38 -14.05 0.55
C ARG A 207 -4.54 -15.32 -0.28
N ARG A 208 -4.97 -15.16 -1.52
CA ARG A 208 -5.02 -16.26 -2.50
C ARG A 208 -3.67 -16.46 -3.19
N ASN A 209 -2.90 -15.40 -3.39
CA ASN A 209 -1.63 -15.41 -4.11
C ASN A 209 -0.45 -15.25 -3.17
N CYS A 210 0.67 -15.93 -3.46
CA CYS A 210 1.88 -15.85 -2.65
C CYS A 210 2.67 -14.57 -2.91
N CYS A 211 3.15 -13.90 -1.84
CA CYS A 211 4.03 -12.72 -1.92
C CYS A 211 5.50 -13.05 -2.13
N LEU A 212 5.88 -14.32 -2.19
CA LEU A 212 7.25 -14.82 -2.28
C LEU A 212 8.11 -14.63 -1.00
N TYR A 213 7.55 -14.13 0.10
CA TYR A 213 8.30 -13.87 1.34
C TYR A 213 9.03 -15.12 1.86
N TYR A 214 8.47 -16.33 1.69
CA TYR A 214 9.10 -17.59 2.10
C TYR A 214 10.47 -17.86 1.42
N ARG A 215 10.82 -17.08 0.38
CA ARG A 215 12.10 -17.16 -0.34
C ARG A 215 13.17 -16.24 0.21
N VAL A 216 12.81 -15.33 1.14
CA VAL A 216 13.78 -14.48 1.84
C VAL A 216 14.67 -15.35 2.72
N PRO A 217 16.02 -15.21 2.65
CA PRO A 217 16.92 -16.01 3.48
C PRO A 217 16.69 -15.83 5.00
N PRO A 218 16.87 -16.87 5.82
CA PRO A 218 17.32 -18.23 5.46
C PRO A 218 16.28 -19.06 4.71
N GLY A 219 15.06 -18.56 4.55
CA GLY A 219 13.96 -19.19 3.82
C GLY A 219 13.06 -20.05 4.71
N GLY A 220 11.85 -20.32 4.21
CA GLY A 220 10.88 -21.18 4.88
C GLY A 220 9.86 -20.48 5.77
N GLU A 221 10.08 -19.20 6.14
CA GLU A 221 9.08 -18.42 6.86
C GLU A 221 7.96 -17.94 5.94
N MET A 222 6.73 -18.09 6.38
CA MET A 222 5.57 -17.59 5.64
C MET A 222 5.12 -16.25 6.22
N CYS A 223 4.61 -15.36 5.35
CA CYS A 223 3.96 -14.14 5.80
C CYS A 223 2.70 -14.45 6.63
N GLY A 224 2.31 -13.52 7.53
CA GLY A 224 1.23 -13.75 8.49
C GLY A 224 -0.16 -13.97 7.90
N ASP A 225 -0.35 -13.65 6.60
CA ASP A 225 -1.60 -13.79 5.86
C ASP A 225 -1.49 -14.81 4.70
N CYS A 226 -0.48 -15.71 4.77
CA CYS A 226 -0.18 -16.67 3.71
C CYS A 226 -1.32 -17.66 3.49
N GLY A 227 -1.77 -17.83 2.24
CA GLY A 227 -2.72 -18.87 1.83
C GLY A 227 -2.09 -20.25 1.63
N LEU A 228 -0.77 -20.35 1.69
CA LEU A 228 -0.07 -21.64 1.60
C LEU A 228 -0.11 -22.36 2.95
N ARG A 229 -0.35 -23.68 2.92
CA ARG A 229 -0.32 -24.51 4.13
C ARG A 229 1.11 -24.82 4.60
N ARG A 230 2.07 -24.78 3.69
CA ARG A 230 3.51 -24.99 3.91
C ARG A 230 4.32 -24.28 2.84
N PRO A 231 5.56 -23.86 3.12
CA PRO A 231 6.42 -23.32 2.08
C PRO A 231 6.69 -24.40 1.03
N PRO A 232 6.68 -24.04 -0.29
CA PRO A 232 7.09 -24.96 -1.35
C PRO A 232 8.54 -25.40 -1.15
N ARG A 233 8.85 -26.67 -1.45
CA ARG A 233 10.24 -27.16 -1.42
C ARG A 233 11.05 -26.50 -2.53
N ARG A 234 12.36 -26.33 -2.33
CA ARG A 234 13.26 -25.85 -3.39
C ARG A 234 13.14 -26.77 -4.62
N GLY A 235 12.82 -26.20 -5.77
CA GLY A 235 12.60 -26.94 -7.02
C GLY A 235 11.14 -27.28 -7.32
N GLU A 236 10.19 -27.14 -6.39
CA GLU A 236 8.77 -27.27 -6.70
C GLU A 236 8.30 -26.01 -7.46
N PRO A 237 7.55 -26.15 -8.57
CA PRO A 237 6.95 -25.00 -9.25
C PRO A 237 5.97 -24.31 -8.30
N SER A 238 5.95 -22.98 -8.35
CA SER A 238 4.99 -22.19 -7.56
C SER A 238 3.57 -22.69 -7.84
N PRO A 239 2.70 -22.87 -6.81
CA PRO A 239 1.31 -23.32 -6.99
C PRO A 239 0.43 -22.44 -7.88
N GLN A 240 0.94 -21.31 -8.34
CA GLN A 240 0.23 -20.31 -9.15
C GLN A 240 0.21 -20.62 -10.66
N GLY A 241 0.65 -21.79 -11.11
CA GLY A 241 0.75 -22.20 -12.52
C GLY A 241 -0.27 -23.23 -12.98
N ARG A 242 -1.44 -23.37 -12.37
CA ARG A 242 -2.56 -24.11 -12.95
C ARG A 242 -3.65 -23.16 -13.42
N PRO A 243 -4.12 -23.33 -14.67
CA PRO A 243 -5.18 -22.54 -15.29
C PRO A 243 -6.49 -22.61 -14.50
#